data_d2d67645abaf8b607917b91c790569b6
#
_entry.id   d2d67645abaf8b607917b91c790569b6
#
_cell.length_a   1.000
_cell.length_b   1.000
_cell.length_c   1.000
_cell.angle_alpha   90.00
_cell.angle_beta   90.00
_cell.angle_gamma   90.00
#
_symmetry.space_group_name_H-M   'P 1'
#
loop_
_entity.id
_entity.type
_entity.pdbx_description
1 polymer ?
#
loop_
_entity_poly.entity_id
_entity_poly.type
_entity_poly.pdbx_seq_one_letter_code
_entity_poly.pdbx_strand_id
1 'polypeptide(L)'
;NYHDLLVANGGLPVSDGRIPMSDGAGEIDAVGPAVTRWQKGDKVMSLFFPDWQEGRHRPERTRAVTGDSIDGCACEYAVVSENAVTRMPDGLTYAEAATLPCAGLTAWQALMVRGQMQAGDSLLVQGTGGVSIIALQLAKAAGVSVVATTSSNAKGERLKALGADHVINYAEDNDWSDTVKKITAGGVDHVIDIGGGATLQHSINAARTSGQISLVGILGGVTAKVNVPMIFSKQLQVYGVAVGSAAMQEAMIRAVESGQIKPVIDADYDLANIAEAFAYQASAQHFGKITLSI
;
A
#
# COMPACT_ATOMS: atom_id res chain seq x y z
N ASN A 1 -4.34 -0.73 8.26
CA ASN A 1 -3.64 -1.66 7.35
C ASN A 1 -3.81 -3.12 7.79
N TYR A 2 -3.48 -4.08 6.91
CA TYR A 2 -3.47 -5.50 7.33
C TYR A 2 -2.48 -5.76 8.48
N HIS A 3 -1.36 -5.03 8.49
CA HIS A 3 -0.41 -5.02 9.60
C HIS A 3 -1.07 -4.61 10.92
N ASP A 4 -1.87 -3.55 10.93
CA ASP A 4 -2.54 -3.06 12.14
C ASP A 4 -3.57 -4.08 12.65
N LEU A 5 -4.25 -4.78 11.72
CA LEU A 5 -5.16 -5.88 12.07
C LEU A 5 -4.40 -7.07 12.71
N LEU A 6 -3.19 -7.40 12.22
CA LEU A 6 -2.36 -8.44 12.83
C LEU A 6 -1.90 -8.02 14.25
N VAL A 7 -1.56 -6.75 14.46
CA VAL A 7 -1.24 -6.21 15.79
C VAL A 7 -2.45 -6.35 16.71
N ALA A 8 -3.61 -5.87 16.28
CA ALA A 8 -4.83 -5.86 17.08
C ALA A 8 -5.32 -7.26 17.46
N ASN A 9 -5.11 -8.25 16.59
CA ASN A 9 -5.53 -9.65 16.80
C ASN A 9 -4.47 -10.51 17.50
N GLY A 10 -3.34 -9.95 17.93
CA GLY A 10 -2.24 -10.71 18.54
C GLY A 10 -1.47 -11.59 17.56
N GLY A 11 -1.61 -11.37 16.25
CA GLY A 11 -0.84 -12.07 15.21
C GLY A 11 0.62 -11.61 15.13
N LEU A 12 0.94 -10.46 15.72
CA LEU A 12 2.29 -9.96 15.94
C LEU A 12 2.53 -9.76 17.45
N PRO A 13 3.71 -10.11 17.99
CA PRO A 13 4.03 -9.92 19.40
C PRO A 13 4.27 -8.42 19.66
N VAL A 14 3.38 -7.78 20.38
CA VAL A 14 3.52 -6.38 20.82
C VAL A 14 3.39 -6.29 22.34
N SER A 15 3.92 -5.23 22.94
CA SER A 15 3.80 -4.99 24.38
C SER A 15 2.36 -4.64 24.76
N ASP A 16 1.93 -5.05 25.95
CA ASP A 16 0.64 -4.64 26.51
C ASP A 16 0.55 -3.10 26.59
N GLY A 17 -0.62 -2.57 26.24
CA GLY A 17 -0.86 -1.13 26.22
C GLY A 17 -0.31 -0.40 24.98
N ARG A 18 0.18 -1.13 23.96
CA ARG A 18 0.60 -0.55 22.70
C ARG A 18 -0.54 0.21 22.03
N ILE A 19 -0.32 1.48 21.69
CA ILE A 19 -1.23 2.25 20.84
C ILE A 19 -1.09 1.74 19.41
N PRO A 20 -2.16 1.22 18.79
CA PRO A 20 -2.09 0.68 17.44
C PRO A 20 -2.10 1.78 16.36
N MET A 21 -2.18 1.37 15.08
CA MET A 21 -2.24 2.14 13.84
C MET A 21 -0.89 2.72 13.41
N SER A 22 -0.40 2.17 12.31
CA SER A 22 0.87 2.56 11.70
C SER A 22 0.80 3.89 10.93
N ASP A 23 -0.40 4.28 10.52
CA ASP A 23 -0.64 5.45 9.68
C ASP A 23 -1.40 6.52 10.46
N GLY A 24 -0.98 7.77 10.31
CA GLY A 24 -1.68 8.93 10.85
C GLY A 24 -1.32 10.21 10.11
N ALA A 25 -2.23 11.17 10.14
CA ALA A 25 -1.99 12.54 9.68
C ALA A 25 -2.62 13.51 10.69
N GLY A 26 -2.00 14.65 10.87
CA GLY A 26 -2.44 15.64 11.84
C GLY A 26 -1.64 16.92 11.74
N GLU A 27 -1.72 17.74 12.78
CA GLU A 27 -1.09 19.03 12.87
C GLU A 27 -0.09 19.07 14.03
N ILE A 28 1.03 19.74 13.83
CA ILE A 28 2.01 19.98 14.90
C ILE A 28 1.41 20.98 15.91
N ASP A 29 1.10 20.54 17.11
CA ASP A 29 0.60 21.42 18.18
C ASP A 29 1.73 22.13 18.91
N ALA A 30 2.83 21.45 19.19
CA ALA A 30 4.00 22.02 19.84
C ALA A 30 5.30 21.33 19.38
N VAL A 31 6.40 22.06 19.48
CA VAL A 31 7.75 21.54 19.16
C VAL A 31 8.69 21.72 20.35
N GLY A 32 9.61 20.78 20.52
CA GLY A 32 10.70 20.89 21.48
C GLY A 32 11.73 21.95 21.07
N PRO A 33 12.55 22.46 22.02
CA PRO A 33 13.45 23.59 21.76
C PRO A 33 14.58 23.31 20.76
N ALA A 34 14.86 22.04 20.47
CA ALA A 34 15.87 21.63 19.50
C ALA A 34 15.31 21.31 18.11
N VAL A 35 13.98 21.31 17.93
CA VAL A 35 13.34 21.04 16.65
C VAL A 35 13.50 22.25 15.74
N THR A 36 13.96 21.99 14.53
CA THR A 36 14.20 23.03 13.51
C THR A 36 13.42 22.82 12.23
N ARG A 37 12.92 21.60 12.01
CA ARG A 37 12.27 21.20 10.79
C ARG A 37 10.77 21.54 10.75
N TRP A 38 10.15 21.64 11.92
CA TRP A 38 8.70 21.82 12.05
C TRP A 38 8.36 22.97 12.96
N GLN A 39 7.19 23.53 12.77
CA GLN A 39 6.59 24.55 13.64
C GLN A 39 5.12 24.21 13.92
N LYS A 40 4.54 24.84 14.95
CA LYS A 40 3.12 24.72 15.24
C LYS A 40 2.28 25.12 14.02
N GLY A 41 1.28 24.30 13.69
CA GLY A 41 0.38 24.47 12.56
C GLY A 41 0.83 23.73 11.29
N ASP A 42 2.03 23.16 11.26
CA ASP A 42 2.47 22.35 10.12
C ASP A 42 1.67 21.06 10.03
N LYS A 43 1.16 20.76 8.84
CA LYS A 43 0.41 19.53 8.56
C LYS A 43 1.35 18.41 8.18
N VAL A 44 1.27 17.30 8.91
CA VAL A 44 2.20 16.19 8.77
C VAL A 44 1.48 14.85 8.69
N MET A 45 2.17 13.84 8.19
CA MET A 45 1.77 12.44 8.26
C MET A 45 2.92 11.57 8.74
N SER A 46 2.59 10.46 9.39
CA SER A 46 3.54 9.54 10.00
C SER A 46 4.46 8.86 8.98
N LEU A 47 5.56 8.29 9.47
CA LEU A 47 6.34 7.29 8.77
C LEU A 47 6.08 5.91 9.37
N PHE A 48 5.88 4.91 8.52
CA PHE A 48 5.76 3.52 8.97
C PHE A 48 7.05 3.03 9.63
N PHE A 49 8.21 3.39 9.03
CA PHE A 49 9.55 3.15 9.58
C PHE A 49 10.23 4.51 9.89
N PRO A 50 10.07 5.06 11.09
CA PRO A 50 10.58 6.39 11.43
C PRO A 50 12.10 6.53 11.32
N ASP A 51 12.85 5.44 11.48
CA ASP A 51 14.33 5.45 11.40
C ASP A 51 14.84 5.25 9.95
N TRP A 52 13.99 4.92 8.99
CA TRP A 52 14.39 4.77 7.60
C TRP A 52 14.25 6.07 6.82
N GLN A 53 15.24 6.93 6.96
CA GLN A 53 15.20 8.23 6.28
C GLN A 53 15.46 8.10 4.79
N GLU A 54 16.49 7.34 4.37
CA GLU A 54 16.84 7.15 2.95
C GLU A 54 17.68 5.89 2.71
N GLY A 55 17.98 5.61 1.43
CA GLY A 55 18.88 4.54 1.00
C GLY A 55 18.27 3.15 1.13
N ARG A 56 19.12 2.13 1.14
CA ARG A 56 18.68 0.73 1.15
C ARG A 56 18.02 0.34 2.48
N HIS A 57 17.03 -0.53 2.40
CA HIS A 57 16.46 -1.22 3.55
C HIS A 57 17.58 -1.93 4.35
N ARG A 58 17.58 -1.72 5.66
CA ARG A 58 18.51 -2.37 6.62
C ARG A 58 17.80 -2.59 7.95
N PRO A 59 18.12 -3.67 8.69
CA PRO A 59 17.46 -3.97 9.96
C PRO A 59 17.50 -2.83 10.97
N GLU A 60 18.61 -2.08 11.06
CA GLU A 60 18.75 -0.94 11.97
C GLU A 60 17.83 0.24 11.64
N ARG A 61 17.40 0.35 10.39
CA ARG A 61 16.52 1.42 9.89
C ARG A 61 15.03 1.07 9.98
N THR A 62 14.71 -0.20 10.14
CA THR A 62 13.33 -0.72 10.13
C THR A 62 12.98 -1.43 11.43
N ARG A 63 13.78 -1.24 12.48
CA ARG A 63 13.53 -1.81 13.82
C ARG A 63 12.32 -1.16 14.47
N ALA A 64 12.24 0.17 14.39
CA ALA A 64 11.08 0.90 14.87
C ALA A 64 9.97 0.86 13.82
N VAL A 65 8.81 0.37 14.21
CA VAL A 65 7.59 0.28 13.40
C VAL A 65 6.47 0.96 14.16
N THR A 66 5.92 2.00 13.59
CA THR A 66 4.81 2.77 14.17
C THR A 66 3.59 1.87 14.34
N GLY A 67 2.99 1.85 15.53
CA GLY A 67 1.84 1.02 15.88
C GLY A 67 2.16 -0.46 16.18
N ASP A 68 3.45 -0.82 16.23
CA ASP A 68 3.93 -2.18 16.50
C ASP A 68 5.02 -2.13 17.59
N SER A 69 6.29 -1.95 17.22
CA SER A 69 7.39 -1.88 18.20
C SER A 69 7.46 -0.55 18.96
N ILE A 70 6.85 0.50 18.43
CA ILE A 70 6.62 1.80 19.09
C ILE A 70 5.15 2.17 19.00
N ASP A 71 4.69 3.16 19.79
CA ASP A 71 3.31 3.62 19.78
C ASP A 71 2.90 4.19 18.43
N GLY A 72 1.65 3.92 18.06
CA GLY A 72 1.04 4.30 16.80
C GLY A 72 0.18 5.56 16.90
N CYS A 73 -0.71 5.69 15.92
CA CYS A 73 -1.46 6.92 15.67
C CYS A 73 -2.91 6.90 16.16
N ALA A 74 -3.37 5.82 16.82
CA ALA A 74 -4.73 5.77 17.38
C ALA A 74 -4.81 6.53 18.72
N CYS A 75 -4.52 7.82 18.69
CA CYS A 75 -4.50 8.71 19.86
C CYS A 75 -4.71 10.16 19.46
N GLU A 76 -5.26 10.98 20.36
CA GLU A 76 -5.47 12.42 20.14
C GLU A 76 -4.14 13.19 19.96
N TYR A 77 -3.12 12.80 20.71
CA TYR A 77 -1.80 13.41 20.67
C TYR A 77 -0.71 12.37 20.70
N ALA A 78 0.28 12.51 19.83
CA ALA A 78 1.49 11.69 19.79
C ALA A 78 2.73 12.57 19.97
N VAL A 79 3.70 12.08 20.73
CA VAL A 79 5.04 12.69 20.79
C VAL A 79 5.98 11.87 19.92
N VAL A 80 6.50 12.50 18.88
CA VAL A 80 7.33 11.83 17.89
C VAL A 80 8.62 12.61 17.60
N SER A 81 9.64 11.91 17.10
CA SER A 81 10.85 12.58 16.59
C SER A 81 10.50 13.46 15.38
N GLU A 82 11.19 14.60 15.22
CA GLU A 82 11.05 15.44 14.01
C GLU A 82 11.31 14.69 12.70
N ASN A 83 12.03 13.58 12.76
CA ASN A 83 12.32 12.72 11.61
C ASN A 83 11.29 11.59 11.40
N ALA A 84 10.32 11.44 12.30
CA ALA A 84 9.30 10.39 12.22
C ALA A 84 8.06 10.80 11.42
N VAL A 85 8.07 12.00 10.87
CA VAL A 85 6.98 12.56 10.07
C VAL A 85 7.49 13.22 8.79
N THR A 86 6.62 13.31 7.78
CA THR A 86 6.82 14.11 6.57
C THR A 86 5.68 15.13 6.46
N ARG A 87 5.82 16.12 5.59
CA ARG A 87 4.71 17.01 5.28
C ARG A 87 3.52 16.23 4.70
N MET A 88 2.34 16.72 4.90
CA MET A 88 1.13 16.23 4.23
C MET A 88 1.07 16.77 2.78
N PRO A 89 0.55 16.01 1.79
CA PRO A 89 0.29 16.54 0.46
C PRO A 89 -0.71 17.68 0.50
N ASP A 90 -0.47 18.72 -0.30
CA ASP A 90 -1.42 19.82 -0.45
C ASP A 90 -2.73 19.34 -1.10
N GLY A 91 -3.85 19.89 -0.64
CA GLY A 91 -5.17 19.59 -1.22
C GLY A 91 -5.81 18.27 -0.77
N LEU A 92 -5.17 17.51 0.13
CA LEU A 92 -5.77 16.35 0.80
C LEU A 92 -6.33 16.72 2.17
N THR A 93 -7.36 16.00 2.59
CA THR A 93 -7.83 15.97 3.99
C THR A 93 -6.88 15.12 4.84
N TYR A 94 -6.95 15.27 6.18
CA TYR A 94 -6.16 14.41 7.09
C TYR A 94 -6.48 12.92 6.89
N ALA A 95 -7.75 12.57 6.72
CA ALA A 95 -8.17 11.21 6.44
C ALA A 95 -7.55 10.66 5.14
N GLU A 96 -7.55 11.44 4.05
CA GLU A 96 -6.90 11.05 2.79
C GLU A 96 -5.39 10.89 2.97
N ALA A 97 -4.73 11.85 3.62
CA ALA A 97 -3.29 11.81 3.86
C ALA A 97 -2.87 10.63 4.74
N ALA A 98 -3.64 10.30 5.79
CA ALA A 98 -3.40 9.16 6.65
C ALA A 98 -3.46 7.80 5.92
N THR A 99 -3.98 7.73 4.70
CA THR A 99 -3.99 6.48 3.91
C THR A 99 -2.69 6.19 3.19
N LEU A 100 -1.78 7.16 3.12
CA LEU A 100 -0.58 7.12 2.28
C LEU A 100 0.65 6.45 2.93
N PRO A 101 0.96 6.61 4.23
CA PRO A 101 2.24 6.18 4.81
C PRO A 101 2.58 4.71 4.62
N CYS A 102 1.59 3.82 4.76
CA CYS A 102 1.79 2.39 4.49
C CYS A 102 1.39 2.02 3.06
N ALA A 103 0.11 2.13 2.71
CA ALA A 103 -0.41 1.60 1.45
C ALA A 103 0.09 2.39 0.23
N GLY A 104 0.07 3.71 0.30
CA GLY A 104 0.55 4.58 -0.78
C GLY A 104 2.05 4.41 -1.01
N LEU A 105 2.82 4.45 0.07
CA LEU A 105 4.28 4.31 0.00
C LEU A 105 4.70 2.92 -0.48
N THR A 106 3.97 1.87 -0.09
CA THR A 106 4.19 0.51 -0.62
C THR A 106 3.97 0.45 -2.13
N ALA A 107 2.86 1.02 -2.63
CA ALA A 107 2.58 1.09 -4.05
C ALA A 107 3.66 1.91 -4.80
N TRP A 108 4.08 3.04 -4.23
CA TRP A 108 5.16 3.87 -4.77
C TRP A 108 6.48 3.11 -4.86
N GLN A 109 6.90 2.46 -3.78
CA GLN A 109 8.13 1.67 -3.76
C GLN A 109 8.09 0.55 -4.80
N ALA A 110 6.95 -0.17 -4.89
CA ALA A 110 6.78 -1.27 -5.83
C ALA A 110 6.89 -0.80 -7.28
N LEU A 111 6.19 0.28 -7.64
CA LEU A 111 6.07 0.72 -9.03
C LEU A 111 7.21 1.63 -9.47
N MET A 112 7.52 2.66 -8.68
CA MET A 112 8.43 3.71 -9.11
C MET A 112 9.88 3.44 -8.73
N VAL A 113 10.12 2.94 -7.51
CA VAL A 113 11.49 2.74 -7.01
C VAL A 113 12.07 1.40 -7.48
N ARG A 114 11.32 0.31 -7.32
CA ARG A 114 11.72 -1.03 -7.75
C ARG A 114 11.35 -1.29 -9.19
N GLY A 115 10.11 -0.95 -9.54
CA GLY A 115 9.52 -1.18 -10.87
C GLY A 115 10.14 -0.32 -11.95
N GLN A 116 10.56 0.89 -11.62
CA GLN A 116 10.96 1.88 -12.61
C GLN A 116 9.90 2.02 -13.73
N MET A 117 8.63 1.94 -13.32
CA MET A 117 7.46 1.96 -14.20
C MET A 117 7.47 3.20 -15.09
N GLN A 118 7.16 3.01 -16.36
CA GLN A 118 7.16 4.04 -17.38
C GLN A 118 5.80 4.15 -18.09
N ALA A 119 5.55 5.29 -18.70
CA ALA A 119 4.37 5.46 -19.55
C ALA A 119 4.39 4.43 -20.69
N GLY A 120 3.23 3.80 -20.92
CA GLY A 120 3.09 2.72 -21.90
C GLY A 120 3.30 1.32 -21.35
N ASP A 121 3.82 1.16 -20.12
CA ASP A 121 3.85 -0.13 -19.43
C ASP A 121 2.44 -0.63 -19.09
N SER A 122 2.36 -1.87 -18.66
CA SER A 122 1.14 -2.54 -18.18
C SER A 122 1.32 -3.04 -16.75
N LEU A 123 0.28 -2.87 -15.92
CA LEU A 123 0.25 -3.25 -14.51
C LEU A 123 -0.90 -4.19 -14.22
N LEU A 124 -0.63 -5.24 -13.46
CA LEU A 124 -1.65 -6.06 -12.80
C LEU A 124 -1.72 -5.72 -11.31
N VAL A 125 -2.90 -5.32 -10.84
CA VAL A 125 -3.21 -5.18 -9.42
C VAL A 125 -4.20 -6.25 -8.98
N GLN A 126 -4.02 -6.82 -7.79
CA GLN A 126 -4.85 -7.88 -7.25
C GLN A 126 -5.74 -7.34 -6.13
N GLY A 127 -7.05 -7.60 -6.23
CA GLY A 127 -8.03 -7.18 -5.24
C GLY A 127 -8.26 -5.66 -5.21
N THR A 128 -8.97 -5.22 -4.18
CA THR A 128 -9.49 -3.85 -4.05
C THR A 128 -9.10 -3.18 -2.73
N GLY A 129 -8.02 -3.65 -2.11
CA GLY A 129 -7.47 -3.05 -0.89
C GLY A 129 -6.64 -1.79 -1.17
N GLY A 130 -6.19 -1.12 -0.11
CA GLY A 130 -5.52 0.18 -0.19
C GLY A 130 -4.34 0.23 -1.15
N VAL A 131 -3.42 -0.75 -1.09
CA VAL A 131 -2.24 -0.79 -1.98
C VAL A 131 -2.66 -0.88 -3.44
N SER A 132 -3.59 -1.79 -3.76
CA SER A 132 -4.02 -2.04 -5.15
C SER A 132 -4.75 -0.83 -5.74
N ILE A 133 -5.60 -0.16 -4.96
CA ILE A 133 -6.33 1.04 -5.41
C ILE A 133 -5.39 2.21 -5.63
N ILE A 134 -4.48 2.49 -4.70
CA ILE A 134 -3.50 3.58 -4.88
C ILE A 134 -2.53 3.27 -6.02
N ALA A 135 -2.11 1.99 -6.18
CA ALA A 135 -1.28 1.57 -7.30
C ALA A 135 -1.97 1.80 -8.65
N LEU A 136 -3.26 1.47 -8.76
CA LEU A 136 -4.06 1.77 -9.94
C LEU A 136 -4.07 3.27 -10.24
N GLN A 137 -4.33 4.12 -9.23
CA GLN A 137 -4.38 5.56 -9.41
C GLN A 137 -3.01 6.14 -9.84
N LEU A 138 -1.90 5.71 -9.20
CA LEU A 138 -0.54 6.09 -9.59
C LEU A 138 -0.21 5.66 -11.03
N ALA A 139 -0.57 4.43 -11.41
CA ALA A 139 -0.33 3.90 -12.74
C ALA A 139 -1.10 4.68 -13.81
N LYS A 140 -2.37 4.97 -13.56
CA LYS A 140 -3.20 5.76 -14.50
C LYS A 140 -2.66 7.19 -14.66
N ALA A 141 -2.24 7.82 -13.57
CA ALA A 141 -1.60 9.15 -13.63
C ALA A 141 -0.27 9.13 -14.40
N ALA A 142 0.43 7.99 -14.42
CA ALA A 142 1.68 7.80 -15.17
C ALA A 142 1.47 7.32 -16.63
N GLY A 143 0.23 7.17 -17.12
CA GLY A 143 -0.04 6.70 -18.48
C GLY A 143 0.16 5.20 -18.70
N VAL A 144 -0.05 4.39 -17.67
CA VAL A 144 0.12 2.93 -17.66
C VAL A 144 -1.25 2.25 -17.84
N SER A 145 -1.27 1.15 -18.60
CA SER A 145 -2.47 0.31 -18.73
C SER A 145 -2.63 -0.60 -17.51
N VAL A 146 -3.83 -0.69 -16.94
CA VAL A 146 -4.08 -1.42 -15.71
C VAL A 146 -5.09 -2.55 -15.91
N VAL A 147 -4.65 -3.76 -15.58
CA VAL A 147 -5.52 -4.92 -15.37
C VAL A 147 -5.74 -5.06 -13.86
N ALA A 148 -6.99 -5.15 -13.42
CA ALA A 148 -7.33 -5.33 -12.02
C ALA A 148 -8.11 -6.62 -11.81
N THR A 149 -7.85 -7.35 -10.71
CA THR A 149 -8.65 -8.52 -10.34
C THR A 149 -9.50 -8.24 -9.11
N THR A 150 -10.65 -8.88 -9.03
CA THR A 150 -11.58 -8.79 -7.89
C THR A 150 -12.38 -10.09 -7.75
N SER A 151 -13.02 -10.31 -6.60
CA SER A 151 -13.99 -11.40 -6.40
C SER A 151 -15.44 -10.94 -6.55
N SER A 152 -15.68 -9.67 -6.88
CA SER A 152 -17.02 -9.07 -6.89
C SER A 152 -17.24 -8.20 -8.12
N ASN A 153 -18.30 -8.45 -8.86
CA ASN A 153 -18.67 -7.66 -10.03
C ASN A 153 -18.99 -6.21 -9.64
N ALA A 154 -19.62 -5.98 -8.47
CA ALA A 154 -19.87 -4.63 -7.97
C ALA A 154 -18.58 -3.84 -7.71
N LYS A 155 -17.55 -4.47 -7.08
CA LYS A 155 -16.23 -3.88 -6.94
C LYS A 155 -15.54 -3.70 -8.30
N GLY A 156 -15.81 -4.59 -9.25
CA GLY A 156 -15.30 -4.49 -10.63
C GLY A 156 -15.75 -3.21 -11.34
N GLU A 157 -17.01 -2.80 -11.18
CA GLU A 157 -17.50 -1.55 -11.75
C GLU A 157 -16.81 -0.32 -11.10
N ARG A 158 -16.53 -0.38 -9.79
CA ARG A 158 -15.76 0.68 -9.12
C ARG A 158 -14.31 0.75 -9.63
N LEU A 159 -13.67 -0.39 -9.92
CA LEU A 159 -12.32 -0.42 -10.53
C LEU A 159 -12.31 0.22 -11.92
N LYS A 160 -13.31 -0.08 -12.75
CA LYS A 160 -13.48 0.55 -14.09
C LYS A 160 -13.67 2.06 -13.96
N ALA A 161 -14.51 2.50 -13.02
CA ALA A 161 -14.74 3.92 -12.77
C ALA A 161 -13.47 4.66 -12.30
N LEU A 162 -12.52 3.97 -11.64
CA LEU A 162 -11.20 4.48 -11.27
C LEU A 162 -10.18 4.43 -12.42
N GLY A 163 -10.56 3.91 -13.59
CA GLY A 163 -9.73 3.89 -14.78
C GLY A 163 -9.01 2.57 -15.06
N ALA A 164 -9.37 1.46 -14.39
CA ALA A 164 -8.85 0.14 -14.80
C ALA A 164 -9.30 -0.18 -16.23
N ASP A 165 -8.33 -0.47 -17.11
CA ASP A 165 -8.60 -0.76 -18.52
C ASP A 165 -9.26 -2.13 -18.70
N HIS A 166 -8.89 -3.09 -17.83
CA HIS A 166 -9.49 -4.42 -17.79
C HIS A 166 -9.75 -4.84 -16.34
N VAL A 167 -10.86 -5.52 -16.13
CA VAL A 167 -11.24 -6.08 -14.82
C VAL A 167 -11.60 -7.55 -15.00
N ILE A 168 -11.02 -8.40 -14.15
CA ILE A 168 -11.25 -9.84 -14.14
C ILE A 168 -11.82 -10.24 -12.78
N ASN A 169 -12.96 -10.93 -12.78
CA ASN A 169 -13.50 -11.53 -11.57
C ASN A 169 -12.91 -12.93 -11.38
N TYR A 170 -11.93 -13.05 -10.47
CA TYR A 170 -11.25 -14.32 -10.21
C TYR A 170 -12.14 -15.37 -9.51
N ALA A 171 -13.30 -14.99 -8.98
CA ALA A 171 -14.26 -15.95 -8.45
C ALA A 171 -15.03 -16.67 -9.58
N GLU A 172 -15.07 -16.08 -10.79
CA GLU A 172 -15.70 -16.63 -11.98
C GLU A 172 -14.67 -17.19 -12.98
N ASP A 173 -13.41 -16.76 -12.90
CA ASP A 173 -12.30 -17.17 -13.77
C ASP A 173 -11.13 -17.68 -12.93
N ASN A 174 -11.05 -18.98 -12.72
CA ASN A 174 -9.95 -19.61 -11.99
C ASN A 174 -8.60 -19.51 -12.71
N ASP A 175 -8.62 -19.35 -14.04
CA ASP A 175 -7.44 -19.22 -14.88
C ASP A 175 -7.14 -17.75 -15.24
N TRP A 176 -7.54 -16.83 -14.37
CA TRP A 176 -7.45 -15.39 -14.58
C TRP A 176 -6.06 -14.91 -15.07
N SER A 177 -4.98 -15.60 -14.70
CA SER A 177 -3.64 -15.26 -15.19
C SER A 177 -3.44 -15.56 -16.68
N ASP A 178 -4.12 -16.56 -17.23
CA ASP A 178 -4.15 -16.82 -18.67
C ASP A 178 -5.00 -15.80 -19.41
N THR A 179 -6.10 -15.37 -18.78
CA THR A 179 -6.91 -14.24 -19.28
C THR A 179 -6.08 -12.96 -19.33
N VAL A 180 -5.28 -12.64 -18.29
CA VAL A 180 -4.34 -11.51 -18.32
C VAL A 180 -3.42 -11.59 -19.55
N LYS A 181 -2.78 -12.72 -19.79
CA LYS A 181 -1.89 -12.88 -20.96
C LYS A 181 -2.59 -12.67 -22.28
N LYS A 182 -3.83 -13.14 -22.41
CA LYS A 182 -4.63 -12.97 -23.65
C LYS A 182 -4.92 -11.50 -23.93
N ILE A 183 -5.37 -10.75 -22.91
CA ILE A 183 -5.76 -9.34 -23.09
C ILE A 183 -4.56 -8.40 -23.20
N THR A 184 -3.39 -8.79 -22.69
CA THR A 184 -2.15 -7.99 -22.74
C THR A 184 -1.14 -8.49 -23.78
N ALA A 185 -1.56 -9.38 -24.68
CA ALA A 185 -0.71 -9.93 -25.75
C ALA A 185 0.60 -10.55 -25.24
N GLY A 186 0.58 -11.24 -24.09
CA GLY A 186 1.75 -11.98 -23.59
C GLY A 186 2.09 -11.78 -22.11
N GLY A 187 1.38 -10.93 -21.42
CA GLY A 187 1.54 -10.65 -19.99
C GLY A 187 1.81 -9.19 -19.68
N VAL A 188 1.84 -8.85 -18.41
CA VAL A 188 2.06 -7.48 -17.92
C VAL A 188 3.52 -7.23 -17.55
N ASP A 189 3.92 -5.95 -17.59
CA ASP A 189 5.24 -5.48 -17.17
C ASP A 189 5.43 -5.60 -15.65
N HIS A 190 4.41 -5.22 -14.91
CA HIS A 190 4.43 -5.14 -13.45
C HIS A 190 3.26 -5.89 -12.84
N VAL A 191 3.52 -6.59 -11.74
CA VAL A 191 2.50 -7.24 -10.91
C VAL A 191 2.68 -6.76 -9.47
N ILE A 192 1.61 -6.28 -8.85
CA ILE A 192 1.53 -6.11 -7.40
C ILE A 192 0.78 -7.32 -6.82
N ASP A 193 1.52 -8.19 -6.15
CA ASP A 193 0.98 -9.41 -5.53
C ASP A 193 0.73 -9.18 -4.05
N ILE A 194 -0.53 -9.16 -3.67
CA ILE A 194 -0.97 -9.01 -2.28
C ILE A 194 -1.43 -10.33 -1.65
N GLY A 195 -1.61 -11.37 -2.46
CA GLY A 195 -2.11 -12.66 -2.01
C GLY A 195 -1.02 -13.62 -1.54
N GLY A 196 0.20 -13.49 -2.05
CA GLY A 196 1.32 -14.34 -1.65
C GLY A 196 1.12 -15.80 -2.00
N GLY A 197 0.88 -16.66 -1.00
CA GLY A 197 0.82 -18.12 -1.17
C GLY A 197 -0.13 -18.60 -2.27
N ALA A 198 -1.32 -18.03 -2.34
CA ALA A 198 -2.34 -18.43 -3.31
C ALA A 198 -2.17 -17.79 -4.70
N THR A 199 -1.47 -16.65 -4.81
CA THR A 199 -1.46 -15.86 -6.04
C THR A 199 -0.12 -15.86 -6.77
N LEU A 200 1.00 -16.15 -6.09
CA LEU A 200 2.33 -16.02 -6.66
C LEU A 200 2.52 -16.83 -7.97
N GLN A 201 1.99 -18.05 -8.06
CA GLN A 201 2.09 -18.84 -9.30
C GLN A 201 1.31 -18.17 -10.44
N HIS A 202 0.14 -17.62 -10.16
CA HIS A 202 -0.65 -16.86 -11.13
C HIS A 202 0.08 -15.57 -11.55
N SER A 203 0.72 -14.87 -10.61
CA SER A 203 1.54 -13.68 -10.89
C SER A 203 2.71 -14.00 -11.80
N ILE A 204 3.42 -15.13 -11.58
CA ILE A 204 4.48 -15.63 -12.45
C ILE A 204 3.94 -15.93 -13.86
N ASN A 205 2.74 -16.50 -13.95
CA ASN A 205 2.10 -16.78 -15.23
C ASN A 205 1.69 -15.50 -15.96
N ALA A 206 1.09 -14.54 -15.25
CA ALA A 206 0.57 -13.28 -15.81
C ALA A 206 1.66 -12.28 -16.24
N ALA A 207 2.84 -12.30 -15.58
CA ALA A 207 3.94 -11.43 -15.96
C ALA A 207 4.52 -11.80 -17.33
N ARG A 208 4.87 -10.80 -18.15
CA ARG A 208 5.59 -11.03 -19.43
C ARG A 208 7.05 -11.45 -19.21
N THR A 209 7.74 -11.81 -20.28
CA THR A 209 9.22 -11.99 -20.23
C THR A 209 9.87 -10.68 -19.80
N SER A 210 10.84 -10.77 -18.89
CA SER A 210 11.51 -9.65 -18.21
C SER A 210 10.56 -8.78 -17.38
N GLY A 211 9.36 -9.27 -17.05
CA GLY A 211 8.42 -8.59 -16.17
C GLY A 211 8.83 -8.66 -14.70
N GLN A 212 8.19 -7.84 -13.90
CA GLN A 212 8.48 -7.70 -12.48
C GLN A 212 7.27 -8.05 -11.61
N ILE A 213 7.54 -8.74 -10.50
CA ILE A 213 6.55 -9.08 -9.48
C ILE A 213 6.99 -8.47 -8.16
N SER A 214 6.18 -7.60 -7.61
CA SER A 214 6.34 -7.03 -6.27
C SER A 214 5.47 -7.80 -5.27
N LEU A 215 6.11 -8.61 -4.42
CA LEU A 215 5.45 -9.33 -3.33
C LEU A 215 5.24 -8.37 -2.16
N VAL A 216 3.98 -8.05 -1.90
CA VAL A 216 3.56 -7.04 -0.91
C VAL A 216 2.82 -7.68 0.26
N GLY A 217 1.99 -8.69 -0.01
CA GLY A 217 1.08 -9.23 0.98
C GLY A 217 1.04 -10.75 1.02
N ILE A 218 0.34 -11.25 2.02
CA ILE A 218 0.18 -12.69 2.32
C ILE A 218 -1.28 -13.07 2.54
N LEU A 219 -2.24 -12.30 1.99
CA LEU A 219 -3.67 -12.50 2.24
C LEU A 219 -4.19 -13.87 1.81
N GLY A 220 -3.53 -14.52 0.85
CA GLY A 220 -3.82 -15.88 0.39
C GLY A 220 -2.88 -16.95 0.96
N GLY A 221 -2.12 -16.64 2.01
CA GLY A 221 -1.21 -17.57 2.68
C GLY A 221 0.25 -17.19 2.61
N VAL A 222 1.04 -17.79 3.51
CA VAL A 222 2.47 -17.48 3.70
C VAL A 222 3.42 -18.36 2.88
N THR A 223 2.90 -19.44 2.25
CA THR A 223 3.72 -20.41 1.51
C THR A 223 3.15 -20.60 0.11
N ALA A 224 4.00 -20.60 -0.90
CA ALA A 224 3.62 -20.82 -2.30
C ALA A 224 4.36 -22.01 -2.90
N LYS A 225 3.68 -22.79 -3.77
CA LYS A 225 4.32 -23.71 -4.70
C LYS A 225 4.45 -22.98 -6.04
N VAL A 226 5.67 -22.85 -6.55
CA VAL A 226 5.93 -22.12 -7.78
C VAL A 226 6.69 -22.97 -8.79
N ASN A 227 6.43 -22.74 -10.08
CA ASN A 227 7.20 -23.31 -11.19
C ASN A 227 8.48 -22.48 -11.41
N VAL A 228 9.57 -22.88 -10.75
CA VAL A 228 10.87 -22.20 -10.80
C VAL A 228 11.39 -22.02 -12.25
N PRO A 229 11.31 -23.02 -13.15
CA PRO A 229 11.62 -22.85 -14.57
C PRO A 229 10.98 -21.64 -15.24
N MET A 230 9.74 -21.28 -14.89
CA MET A 230 9.09 -20.10 -15.45
C MET A 230 9.75 -18.78 -15.01
N ILE A 231 10.31 -18.74 -13.80
CA ILE A 231 10.98 -17.53 -13.29
C ILE A 231 12.24 -17.26 -14.11
N PHE A 232 13.13 -18.26 -14.28
CA PHE A 232 14.38 -18.03 -15.00
C PHE A 232 14.19 -17.99 -16.52
N SER A 233 13.30 -18.79 -17.12
CA SER A 233 13.06 -18.76 -18.57
C SER A 233 12.43 -17.45 -19.04
N LYS A 234 11.55 -16.85 -18.21
CA LYS A 234 11.01 -15.52 -18.45
C LYS A 234 11.92 -14.40 -17.96
N GLN A 235 13.04 -14.69 -17.28
CA GLN A 235 13.92 -13.70 -16.65
C GLN A 235 13.15 -12.72 -15.73
N LEU A 236 12.25 -13.25 -14.90
CA LEU A 236 11.41 -12.44 -14.03
C LEU A 236 12.22 -11.85 -12.87
N GLN A 237 11.87 -10.64 -12.51
CA GLN A 237 12.36 -9.99 -11.30
C GLN A 237 11.27 -10.12 -10.20
N VAL A 238 11.60 -10.81 -9.11
CA VAL A 238 10.68 -11.00 -7.98
C VAL A 238 11.24 -10.28 -6.76
N TYR A 239 10.55 -9.26 -6.27
CA TYR A 239 10.99 -8.44 -5.16
C TYR A 239 10.03 -8.50 -3.98
N GLY A 240 10.55 -8.64 -2.77
CA GLY A 240 9.82 -8.29 -1.55
C GLY A 240 9.76 -6.77 -1.39
N VAL A 241 8.59 -6.26 -1.06
CA VAL A 241 8.35 -4.83 -0.84
C VAL A 241 7.74 -4.64 0.54
N ALA A 242 8.42 -3.86 1.37
CA ALA A 242 7.96 -3.47 2.70
C ALA A 242 7.96 -1.94 2.81
N VAL A 243 6.81 -1.33 2.58
CA VAL A 243 6.55 0.11 2.70
C VAL A 243 7.60 0.98 1.98
N GLY A 244 8.41 1.79 2.72
CA GLY A 244 9.44 2.65 2.14
C GLY A 244 10.08 3.60 3.16
N SER A 245 11.01 4.42 2.67
CA SER A 245 11.73 5.43 3.46
C SER A 245 11.06 6.80 3.42
N ALA A 246 11.48 7.71 4.30
CA ALA A 246 11.05 9.11 4.30
C ALA A 246 11.30 9.79 2.94
N ALA A 247 12.48 9.60 2.36
CA ALA A 247 12.81 10.16 1.04
C ALA A 247 11.88 9.63 -0.07
N MET A 248 11.46 8.35 0.00
CA MET A 248 10.48 7.79 -0.93
C MET A 248 9.10 8.38 -0.68
N GLN A 249 8.70 8.62 0.58
CA GLN A 249 7.43 9.25 0.93
C GLN A 249 7.37 10.69 0.40
N GLU A 250 8.43 11.46 0.55
CA GLU A 250 8.52 12.83 -0.01
C GLU A 250 8.43 12.82 -1.55
N ALA A 251 9.00 11.82 -2.22
CA ALA A 251 8.86 11.68 -3.66
C ALA A 251 7.42 11.30 -4.07
N MET A 252 6.79 10.41 -3.33
CA MET A 252 5.38 10.04 -3.51
C MET A 252 4.45 11.24 -3.32
N ILE A 253 4.68 12.07 -2.29
CA ILE A 253 3.90 13.29 -2.04
C ILE A 253 3.86 14.17 -3.29
N ARG A 254 5.00 14.44 -3.89
CA ARG A 254 5.08 15.24 -5.12
C ARG A 254 4.30 14.62 -6.29
N ALA A 255 4.31 13.30 -6.40
CA ALA A 255 3.55 12.60 -7.44
C ALA A 255 2.04 12.65 -7.18
N VAL A 256 1.61 12.51 -5.91
CA VAL A 256 0.21 12.64 -5.50
C VAL A 256 -0.32 14.03 -5.82
N GLU A 257 0.45 15.07 -5.51
CA GLU A 257 0.09 16.48 -5.81
C GLU A 257 0.02 16.73 -7.31
N SER A 258 1.06 16.36 -8.07
CA SER A 258 1.11 16.60 -9.51
C SER A 258 0.06 15.79 -10.28
N GLY A 259 -0.23 14.57 -9.85
CA GLY A 259 -1.25 13.70 -10.42
C GLY A 259 -2.66 14.00 -9.92
N GLN A 260 -2.83 14.92 -8.97
CA GLN A 260 -4.10 15.22 -8.30
C GLN A 260 -4.79 13.95 -7.77
N ILE A 261 -3.99 13.02 -7.25
CA ILE A 261 -4.47 11.72 -6.78
C ILE A 261 -5.18 11.91 -5.44
N LYS A 262 -6.43 11.47 -5.38
CA LYS A 262 -7.21 11.41 -4.14
C LYS A 262 -7.40 9.96 -3.72
N PRO A 263 -6.82 9.55 -2.57
CA PRO A 263 -7.02 8.22 -2.03
C PRO A 263 -8.51 7.89 -1.85
N VAL A 264 -8.87 6.64 -2.11
CA VAL A 264 -10.26 6.18 -1.94
C VAL A 264 -10.45 5.69 -0.51
N ILE A 265 -11.31 6.38 0.22
CA ILE A 265 -11.77 5.98 1.56
C ILE A 265 -13.15 5.35 1.41
N ASP A 266 -13.31 4.13 1.91
CA ASP A 266 -14.57 3.38 1.84
C ASP A 266 -15.47 3.66 3.06
N ALA A 267 -14.86 3.79 4.23
CA ALA A 267 -15.53 4.11 5.47
C ALA A 267 -14.62 4.90 6.42
N ASP A 268 -15.21 5.77 7.18
CA ASP A 268 -14.57 6.50 8.27
C ASP A 268 -15.30 6.20 9.58
N TYR A 269 -14.58 5.95 10.66
CA TYR A 269 -15.11 5.64 11.97
C TYR A 269 -14.53 6.60 13.01
N ASP A 270 -15.30 6.91 14.05
CA ASP A 270 -14.72 7.57 15.23
C ASP A 270 -13.75 6.63 15.95
N LEU A 271 -12.72 7.16 16.58
CA LEU A 271 -11.74 6.38 17.36
C LEU A 271 -12.43 5.45 18.39
N ALA A 272 -13.52 5.90 19.01
CA ALA A 272 -14.28 5.09 19.96
C ALA A 272 -14.84 3.79 19.35
N ASN A 273 -15.00 3.74 18.02
CA ASN A 273 -15.53 2.60 17.27
C ASN A 273 -14.43 1.82 16.54
N ILE A 274 -13.17 1.92 16.98
CA ILE A 274 -12.01 1.24 16.36
C ILE A 274 -12.21 -0.28 16.21
N ALA A 275 -12.90 -0.92 17.14
CA ALA A 275 -13.18 -2.35 17.09
C ALA A 275 -14.09 -2.71 15.90
N GLU A 276 -15.07 -1.87 15.58
CA GLU A 276 -15.96 -2.03 14.44
C GLU A 276 -15.20 -1.81 13.12
N ALA A 277 -14.30 -0.84 13.07
CA ALA A 277 -13.42 -0.58 11.93
C ALA A 277 -12.54 -1.81 11.63
N PHE A 278 -11.94 -2.43 12.66
CA PHE A 278 -11.16 -3.67 12.48
C PHE A 278 -12.04 -4.85 12.06
N ALA A 279 -13.25 -4.99 12.60
CA ALA A 279 -14.20 -6.02 12.18
C ALA A 279 -14.60 -5.85 10.69
N TYR A 280 -14.84 -4.61 10.26
CA TYR A 280 -15.13 -4.31 8.87
C TYR A 280 -13.92 -4.61 7.97
N GLN A 281 -12.71 -4.26 8.40
CA GLN A 281 -11.48 -4.61 7.67
C GLN A 281 -11.32 -6.14 7.53
N ALA A 282 -11.54 -6.89 8.62
CA ALA A 282 -11.43 -8.34 8.63
C ALA A 282 -12.45 -9.03 7.70
N SER A 283 -13.62 -8.41 7.47
CA SER A 283 -14.63 -8.92 6.54
C SER A 283 -14.20 -8.88 5.06
N ALA A 284 -13.12 -8.16 4.72
CA ALA A 284 -12.64 -7.93 3.36
C ALA A 284 -13.68 -7.31 2.40
N GLN A 285 -14.76 -6.71 2.93
CA GLN A 285 -15.80 -6.08 2.12
C GLN A 285 -15.43 -4.68 1.64
N HIS A 286 -14.50 -4.02 2.29
CA HIS A 286 -14.06 -2.66 1.97
C HIS A 286 -13.44 -2.54 0.57
N PHE A 287 -13.43 -1.31 0.06
CA PHE A 287 -12.81 -0.93 -1.23
C PHE A 287 -11.91 0.29 -1.01
N GLY A 288 -10.60 0.12 -1.10
CA GLY A 288 -9.64 1.17 -0.75
C GLY A 288 -9.26 1.12 0.73
N LYS A 289 -9.42 2.24 1.42
CA LYS A 289 -8.98 2.42 2.81
C LYS A 289 -10.16 2.62 3.76
N ILE A 290 -9.92 2.28 5.01
CA ILE A 290 -10.77 2.59 6.16
C ILE A 290 -9.97 3.57 7.02
N THR A 291 -10.59 4.62 7.51
CA THR A 291 -9.98 5.65 8.35
C THR A 291 -10.63 5.75 9.71
N LEU A 292 -9.91 6.36 10.66
CA LEU A 292 -10.42 6.74 11.97
C LEU A 292 -10.28 8.25 12.11
N SER A 293 -11.36 8.91 12.52
CA SER A 293 -11.37 10.30 12.94
C SER A 293 -11.21 10.39 14.47
N ILE A 294 -10.43 11.35 14.92
CA ILE A 294 -10.06 11.53 16.33
C ILE A 294 -10.49 12.92 16.78
#